data_93c8cae41c0204dd7128911721c20463
#
_entry.id   93c8cae41c0204dd7128911721c20463
#
_cell.length_a   1.000
_cell.length_b   1.000
_cell.length_c   1.000
_cell.angle_alpha   90.00
_cell.angle_beta   90.00
_cell.angle_gamma   90.00
#
_symmetry.space_group_name_H-M   'P 1'
#
loop_
_entity.id
_entity.type
_entity.pdbx_description
1 polymer ?
#
loop_
_entity_poly.entity_id
_entity_poly.type
_entity_poly.pdbx_seq_one_letter_code
_entity_poly.pdbx_strand_id
1 'polypeptide(L)'
;QILSATLDYFTANGVSYYKKLQHVGYLRHLLVRRAAKTGEILVALVTTTQVETLKQETMGMHKEETAEGMGENVSSILPDIVAEKELLDGWRQALENLHLAGSLAGILHIKNDSLADVVQCDEMEILLGRDYFYEELLGMKFCITPFSFFQTNSLGAEVLYETVREYVGDTKDKVVFDLYSGTGTIAQITSAVAARVVGVEIVE
;
A
#
# COMPACT_ATOMS: atom_id res chain seq x y z
N GLN A 1 11.70 -1.96 -11.95
CA GLN A 1 12.72 -2.43 -11.00
C GLN A 1 12.05 -3.10 -9.79
N ILE A 2 11.26 -2.38 -8.96
CA ILE A 2 10.62 -2.94 -7.74
C ILE A 2 9.75 -4.15 -8.09
N LEU A 3 8.83 -4.03 -9.06
CA LEU A 3 7.96 -5.14 -9.48
C LEU A 3 8.79 -6.36 -9.94
N SER A 4 9.79 -6.16 -10.80
CA SER A 4 10.62 -7.27 -11.28
C SER A 4 11.37 -7.95 -10.13
N ALA A 5 12.04 -7.17 -9.27
CA ALA A 5 12.76 -7.72 -8.12
C ALA A 5 11.83 -8.48 -7.16
N THR A 6 10.62 -7.97 -6.93
CA THR A 6 9.61 -8.65 -6.10
C THR A 6 9.18 -9.97 -6.73
N LEU A 7 8.86 -9.97 -8.03
CA LEU A 7 8.46 -11.19 -8.75
C LEU A 7 9.59 -12.22 -8.78
N ASP A 8 10.82 -11.80 -9.12
CA ASP A 8 11.98 -12.68 -9.18
C ASP A 8 12.25 -13.30 -7.80
N TYR A 9 12.18 -12.48 -6.74
CA TYR A 9 12.41 -12.94 -5.37
C TYR A 9 11.39 -14.00 -4.93
N PHE A 10 10.10 -13.70 -5.04
CA PHE A 10 9.06 -14.63 -4.59
C PHE A 10 8.93 -15.86 -5.48
N THR A 11 9.17 -15.74 -6.78
CA THR A 11 9.23 -16.90 -7.69
C THR A 11 10.39 -17.82 -7.34
N ALA A 12 11.59 -17.28 -7.07
CA ALA A 12 12.76 -18.07 -6.66
C ALA A 12 12.54 -18.80 -5.33
N ASN A 13 11.73 -18.24 -4.45
CA ASN A 13 11.36 -18.87 -3.16
C ASN A 13 10.12 -19.76 -3.26
N GLY A 14 9.52 -19.94 -4.44
CA GLY A 14 8.37 -20.82 -4.67
C GLY A 14 7.10 -20.38 -3.93
N VAL A 15 6.92 -19.06 -3.74
CA VAL A 15 5.79 -18.52 -2.97
C VAL A 15 4.51 -18.52 -3.80
N SER A 16 3.39 -18.92 -3.20
CA SER A 16 2.10 -19.03 -3.86
C SER A 16 1.44 -17.68 -4.12
N TYR A 17 0.71 -17.58 -5.24
CA TYR A 17 -0.16 -16.44 -5.53
C TYR A 17 -1.58 -16.69 -5.05
N TYR A 18 -2.25 -15.65 -4.59
CA TYR A 18 -3.67 -15.73 -4.23
C TYR A 18 -4.55 -15.96 -5.46
N LYS A 19 -5.28 -17.07 -5.46
CA LYS A 19 -6.21 -17.47 -6.52
C LYS A 19 -7.60 -16.92 -6.17
N LYS A 20 -8.01 -15.82 -6.80
CA LYS A 20 -9.25 -15.08 -6.49
C LYS A 20 -10.52 -15.93 -6.49
N LEU A 21 -10.64 -16.93 -7.39
CA LEU A 21 -11.82 -17.79 -7.47
C LEU A 21 -11.85 -18.89 -6.40
N GLN A 22 -10.70 -19.27 -5.87
CA GLN A 22 -10.55 -20.34 -4.88
C GLN A 22 -10.34 -19.78 -3.48
N HIS A 23 -10.04 -18.48 -3.36
CA HIS A 23 -9.70 -17.79 -2.13
C HIS A 23 -8.54 -18.42 -1.35
N VAL A 24 -7.56 -18.99 -2.10
CA VAL A 24 -6.39 -19.68 -1.54
C VAL A 24 -5.11 -19.13 -2.14
N GLY A 25 -4.07 -18.99 -1.33
CA GLY A 25 -2.74 -18.53 -1.70
C GLY A 25 -2.30 -17.31 -0.89
N TYR A 26 -1.01 -16.99 -0.94
CA TYR A 26 -0.41 -16.02 -0.05
C TYR A 26 -0.30 -14.61 -0.66
N LEU A 27 0.37 -14.45 -1.83
CA LEU A 27 0.63 -13.14 -2.44
C LEU A 27 -0.61 -12.55 -3.12
N ARG A 28 -1.05 -11.35 -2.69
CA ARG A 28 -2.24 -10.69 -3.25
C ARG A 28 -1.92 -9.50 -4.14
N HIS A 29 -1.28 -8.47 -3.59
CA HIS A 29 -1.00 -7.23 -4.31
C HIS A 29 0.39 -6.69 -3.95
N LEU A 30 0.97 -5.95 -4.89
CA LEU A 30 2.11 -5.07 -4.66
C LEU A 30 1.67 -3.64 -4.94
N LEU A 31 1.65 -2.81 -3.91
CA LEU A 31 1.38 -1.39 -4.03
C LEU A 31 2.71 -0.63 -4.03
N VAL A 32 2.96 0.16 -5.07
CA VAL A 32 4.12 1.04 -5.15
C VAL A 32 3.65 2.46 -5.39
N ARG A 33 3.97 3.36 -4.48
CA ARG A 33 3.68 4.79 -4.59
C ARG A 33 5.00 5.57 -4.65
N ARG A 34 5.12 6.47 -5.61
CA ARG A 34 6.31 7.30 -5.77
C ARG A 34 5.90 8.76 -5.90
N ALA A 35 6.49 9.59 -5.08
CA ALA A 35 6.39 11.04 -5.19
C ALA A 35 7.15 11.54 -6.42
N ALA A 36 6.53 12.45 -7.16
CA ALA A 36 7.13 13.00 -8.37
C ALA A 36 8.21 14.04 -8.03
N LYS A 37 7.98 14.87 -7.01
CA LYS A 37 8.92 15.97 -6.65
C LYS A 37 9.90 15.56 -5.55
N THR A 38 9.46 14.91 -4.48
CA THR A 38 10.37 14.51 -3.40
C THR A 38 11.19 13.27 -3.76
N GLY A 39 10.71 12.45 -4.71
CA GLY A 39 11.35 11.20 -5.10
C GLY A 39 11.19 10.09 -4.05
N GLU A 40 10.41 10.31 -2.99
CA GLU A 40 10.14 9.29 -1.98
C GLU A 40 9.29 8.15 -2.55
N ILE A 41 9.59 6.93 -2.14
CA ILE A 41 8.94 5.70 -2.62
C ILE A 41 8.44 4.92 -1.40
N LEU A 42 7.15 4.57 -1.42
CA LEU A 42 6.53 3.68 -0.46
C LEU A 42 6.12 2.40 -1.16
N VAL A 43 6.53 1.26 -0.60
CA VAL A 43 6.23 -0.07 -1.13
C VAL A 43 5.43 -0.84 -0.10
N ALA A 44 4.31 -1.42 -0.49
CA ALA A 44 3.54 -2.30 0.38
C ALA A 44 3.25 -3.64 -0.33
N LEU A 45 3.64 -4.73 0.30
CA LEU A 45 3.26 -6.07 -0.08
C LEU A 45 1.97 -6.43 0.66
N VAL A 46 0.96 -6.85 -0.07
CA VAL A 46 -0.29 -7.32 0.50
C VAL A 46 -0.36 -8.83 0.35
N THR A 47 -0.58 -9.52 1.46
CA THR A 47 -0.69 -10.99 1.53
C THR A 47 -2.00 -11.39 2.21
N THR A 48 -2.29 -12.69 2.20
CA THR A 48 -3.28 -13.29 3.11
C THR A 48 -2.62 -13.68 4.43
N THR A 49 -3.42 -14.08 5.42
CA THR A 49 -2.94 -14.73 6.64
C THR A 49 -2.66 -16.23 6.47
N GLN A 50 -2.89 -16.78 5.25
CA GLN A 50 -2.74 -18.21 4.94
C GLN A 50 -1.25 -18.60 4.77
N VAL A 51 -0.48 -18.49 5.86
CA VAL A 51 0.97 -18.76 5.84
C VAL A 51 1.30 -20.20 5.47
N GLU A 52 0.39 -21.15 5.70
CA GLU A 52 0.49 -22.54 5.29
C GLU A 52 0.52 -22.70 3.76
N THR A 53 0.04 -21.71 3.02
CA THR A 53 0.04 -21.67 1.55
C THR A 53 1.25 -20.96 0.96
N LEU A 54 2.23 -20.56 1.78
CA LEU A 54 3.45 -19.85 1.34
C LEU A 54 4.13 -20.56 0.18
N LYS A 55 4.29 -21.89 0.25
CA LYS A 55 4.90 -22.67 -0.81
C LYS A 55 3.85 -23.15 -1.80
N GLN A 56 4.13 -23.00 -3.08
CA GLN A 56 3.32 -23.66 -4.11
C GLN A 56 3.44 -25.17 -3.90
N GLU A 57 2.30 -25.85 -3.74
CA GLU A 57 2.29 -27.30 -3.83
C GLU A 57 2.84 -27.69 -5.20
N THR A 58 3.99 -28.35 -5.22
CA THR A 58 4.47 -29.04 -6.43
C THR A 58 3.39 -30.04 -6.81
N MET A 59 2.75 -29.85 -7.96
CA MET A 59 1.80 -30.79 -8.53
C MET A 59 2.44 -32.19 -8.56
N GLY A 60 1.93 -33.06 -7.72
CA GLY A 60 2.22 -34.49 -7.79
C GLY A 60 2.85 -35.12 -6.56
N MET A 61 2.12 -35.18 -5.47
CA MET A 61 2.17 -36.37 -4.56
C MET A 61 0.81 -36.46 -3.88
N HIS A 62 0.13 -37.56 -4.13
CA HIS A 62 -1.09 -37.95 -3.43
C HIS A 62 -0.85 -37.95 -1.92
N LYS A 63 -1.47 -37.02 -1.18
CA LYS A 63 -1.67 -37.20 0.25
C LYS A 63 -2.83 -38.17 0.41
N GLU A 64 -2.55 -39.34 0.94
CA GLU A 64 -3.57 -40.24 1.52
C GLU A 64 -4.30 -39.45 2.62
N GLU A 65 -5.61 -39.32 2.45
CA GLU A 65 -6.51 -38.79 3.48
C GLU A 65 -6.51 -39.80 4.66
N THR A 66 -5.82 -39.43 5.72
CA THR A 66 -6.12 -40.01 7.05
C THR A 66 -7.01 -38.98 7.76
N ALA A 67 -8.31 -39.30 7.75
CA ALA A 67 -9.27 -38.66 8.63
C ALA A 67 -8.95 -39.07 10.06
N GLU A 68 -8.56 -38.12 10.92
CA GLU A 68 -8.82 -38.17 12.36
C GLU A 68 -8.42 -36.86 13.05
N GLY A 69 -9.37 -36.24 13.77
CA GLY A 69 -9.11 -35.53 14.99
C GLY A 69 -8.93 -34.01 14.88
N MET A 70 -10.03 -33.29 15.14
CA MET A 70 -10.05 -31.87 15.55
C MET A 70 -9.05 -31.62 16.70
N GLY A 71 -8.09 -30.77 16.42
CA GLY A 71 -7.14 -30.20 17.37
C GLY A 71 -6.16 -29.36 16.61
N GLU A 72 -6.46 -28.06 16.42
CA GLU A 72 -5.51 -27.13 15.83
C GLU A 72 -4.23 -27.12 16.64
N ASN A 73 -3.19 -27.71 16.09
CA ASN A 73 -1.90 -27.86 16.74
C ASN A 73 -1.13 -26.54 16.59
N VAL A 74 -1.22 -25.67 17.57
CA VAL A 74 -0.46 -24.39 17.67
C VAL A 74 1.04 -24.62 17.39
N SER A 75 1.55 -25.83 17.64
CA SER A 75 2.94 -26.23 17.38
C SER A 75 3.29 -26.37 15.89
N SER A 76 2.32 -26.50 14.97
CA SER A 76 2.57 -26.61 13.54
C SER A 76 2.63 -25.24 12.83
N ILE A 77 2.02 -24.21 13.40
CA ILE A 77 1.94 -22.84 12.84
C ILE A 77 3.22 -22.03 13.11
N LEU A 78 3.90 -22.25 14.24
CA LEU A 78 5.11 -21.52 14.62
C LEU A 78 6.24 -21.59 13.58
N PRO A 79 6.56 -22.72 12.95
CA PRO A 79 7.58 -22.80 11.90
C PRO A 79 7.22 -21.95 10.67
N ASP A 80 5.92 -21.88 10.30
CA ASP A 80 5.46 -21.14 9.13
C ASP A 80 5.52 -19.63 9.37
N ILE A 81 5.23 -19.16 10.57
CA ILE A 81 5.38 -17.74 10.97
C ILE A 81 6.85 -17.31 10.95
N VAL A 82 7.76 -18.16 11.44
CA VAL A 82 9.21 -17.87 11.39
C VAL A 82 9.68 -17.82 9.94
N ALA A 83 9.22 -18.74 9.09
CA ALA A 83 9.53 -18.75 7.67
C ALA A 83 8.97 -17.52 6.94
N GLU A 84 7.78 -17.05 7.31
CA GLU A 84 7.19 -15.79 6.78
C GLU A 84 8.10 -14.60 7.09
N LYS A 85 8.54 -14.48 8.34
CA LYS A 85 9.40 -13.38 8.76
C LYS A 85 10.73 -13.36 8.03
N GLU A 86 11.40 -14.50 7.91
CA GLU A 86 12.66 -14.64 7.17
C GLU A 86 12.47 -14.31 5.69
N LEU A 87 11.36 -14.73 5.09
CA LEU A 87 11.00 -14.44 3.71
C LEU A 87 10.80 -12.94 3.48
N LEU A 88 10.06 -12.27 4.37
CA LEU A 88 9.80 -10.83 4.27
C LEU A 88 11.08 -10.01 4.51
N ASP A 89 11.93 -10.41 5.44
CA ASP A 89 13.23 -9.78 5.68
C ASP A 89 14.16 -9.89 4.46
N GLY A 90 14.21 -11.05 3.82
CA GLY A 90 14.97 -11.25 2.59
C GLY A 90 14.43 -10.41 1.42
N TRP A 91 13.10 -10.33 1.26
CA TRP A 91 12.49 -9.45 0.27
C TRP A 91 12.81 -7.97 0.52
N ARG A 92 12.71 -7.51 1.77
CA ARG A 92 13.10 -6.15 2.17
C ARG A 92 14.54 -5.86 1.76
N GLN A 93 15.48 -6.75 2.10
CA GLN A 93 16.90 -6.60 1.72
C GLN A 93 17.09 -6.55 0.19
N ALA A 94 16.35 -7.37 -0.56
CA ALA A 94 16.40 -7.34 -2.02
C ALA A 94 15.97 -5.98 -2.58
N LEU A 95 14.95 -5.33 -1.99
CA LEU A 95 14.52 -3.99 -2.40
C LEU A 95 15.51 -2.89 -1.99
N GLU A 96 16.11 -2.99 -0.80
CA GLU A 96 17.12 -2.02 -0.33
C GLU A 96 18.38 -1.99 -1.23
N ASN A 97 18.71 -3.12 -1.85
CA ASN A 97 19.85 -3.24 -2.77
C ASN A 97 19.58 -2.69 -4.18
N LEU A 98 18.35 -2.24 -4.47
CA LEU A 98 18.02 -1.68 -5.78
C LEU A 98 18.54 -0.26 -5.95
N HIS A 99 19.08 0.03 -7.12
CA HIS A 99 19.42 1.39 -7.53
C HIS A 99 18.15 2.08 -8.08
N LEU A 100 17.37 2.69 -7.20
CA LEU A 100 16.13 3.36 -7.55
C LEU A 100 16.34 4.83 -7.90
N ALA A 101 15.51 5.36 -8.81
CA ALA A 101 15.45 6.80 -9.05
C ALA A 101 14.58 7.48 -7.98
N GLY A 102 15.05 7.45 -6.74
CA GLY A 102 14.35 7.95 -5.55
C GLY A 102 14.84 7.22 -4.30
N SER A 103 14.27 7.56 -3.15
CA SER A 103 14.59 6.96 -1.85
C SER A 103 13.42 6.16 -1.30
N LEU A 104 13.68 4.98 -0.75
CA LEU A 104 12.67 4.22 -0.02
C LEU A 104 12.30 4.95 1.27
N ALA A 105 11.07 5.45 1.35
CA ALA A 105 10.49 6.04 2.54
C ALA A 105 10.00 4.96 3.51
N GLY A 106 9.47 3.87 2.95
CA GLY A 106 9.05 2.72 3.73
C GLY A 106 8.81 1.48 2.87
N ILE A 107 8.95 0.32 3.52
CA ILE A 107 8.52 -0.98 3.01
C ILE A 107 7.57 -1.56 4.05
N LEU A 108 6.39 -1.93 3.62
CA LEU A 108 5.29 -2.39 4.47
C LEU A 108 4.86 -3.81 4.10
N HIS A 109 4.44 -4.56 5.08
CA HIS A 109 3.69 -5.79 4.92
C HIS A 109 2.27 -5.57 5.42
N ILE A 110 1.28 -5.88 4.59
CA ILE A 110 -0.15 -5.70 4.88
C ILE A 110 -0.84 -7.04 4.72
N LYS A 111 -1.58 -7.47 5.74
CA LYS A 111 -2.44 -8.64 5.66
C LYS A 111 -3.85 -8.22 5.26
N ASN A 112 -4.46 -8.97 4.35
CA ASN A 112 -5.80 -8.72 3.83
C ASN A 112 -6.47 -10.04 3.45
N ASP A 113 -7.47 -10.44 4.22
CA ASP A 113 -8.25 -11.65 3.99
C ASP A 113 -9.64 -11.36 3.38
N SER A 114 -9.90 -10.11 2.98
CA SER A 114 -11.13 -9.74 2.29
C SER A 114 -11.37 -10.60 1.05
N LEU A 115 -12.58 -11.11 0.88
CA LEU A 115 -12.99 -11.82 -0.34
C LEU A 115 -13.05 -10.88 -1.56
N ALA A 116 -13.27 -9.60 -1.33
CA ALA A 116 -13.29 -8.59 -2.39
C ALA A 116 -11.87 -8.32 -2.91
N ASP A 117 -11.77 -8.03 -4.22
CA ASP A 117 -10.51 -7.64 -4.86
C ASP A 117 -10.19 -6.17 -4.58
N VAL A 118 -10.01 -5.85 -3.32
CA VAL A 118 -9.68 -4.50 -2.85
C VAL A 118 -8.40 -4.53 -2.01
N VAL A 119 -7.62 -3.47 -2.08
CA VAL A 119 -6.49 -3.28 -1.17
C VAL A 119 -7.04 -2.72 0.14
N GLN A 120 -7.26 -3.61 1.10
CA GLN A 120 -7.72 -3.31 2.46
C GLN A 120 -6.63 -3.71 3.45
N CYS A 121 -6.68 -3.18 4.65
CA CYS A 121 -5.70 -3.43 5.69
C CYS A 121 -6.39 -4.04 6.90
N ASP A 122 -6.13 -5.33 7.15
CA ASP A 122 -6.53 -5.99 8.39
C ASP A 122 -5.42 -5.84 9.43
N GLU A 123 -4.15 -6.04 9.01
CA GLU A 123 -2.96 -5.82 9.83
C GLU A 123 -1.88 -5.16 8.97
N MET A 124 -1.03 -4.33 9.58
CA MET A 124 0.11 -3.71 8.91
C MET A 124 1.36 -3.75 9.78
N GLU A 125 2.47 -4.19 9.18
CA GLU A 125 3.80 -4.17 9.75
C GLU A 125 4.73 -3.29 8.91
N ILE A 126 5.54 -2.47 9.58
CA ILE A 126 6.58 -1.66 8.94
C ILE A 126 7.87 -2.48 8.93
N LEU A 127 8.29 -2.94 7.74
CA LEU A 127 9.54 -3.68 7.56
C LEU A 127 10.75 -2.75 7.44
N LEU A 128 10.54 -1.54 6.92
CA LEU A 128 11.56 -0.50 6.79
C LEU A 128 10.93 0.89 6.85
N GLY A 129 11.60 1.82 7.53
CA GLY A 129 11.29 3.24 7.48
C GLY A 129 9.97 3.60 8.14
N ARG A 130 9.01 4.13 7.36
CA ARG A 130 7.72 4.63 7.84
C ARG A 130 6.57 4.25 6.92
N ASP A 131 5.35 4.35 7.41
CA ASP A 131 4.11 4.00 6.70
C ASP A 131 3.54 5.14 5.84
N TYR A 132 4.30 6.18 5.61
CA TYR A 132 3.90 7.32 4.78
C TYR A 132 5.10 7.85 3.96
N PHE A 133 4.79 8.63 2.94
CA PHE A 133 5.77 9.40 2.18
C PHE A 133 5.25 10.84 1.97
N TYR A 134 6.15 11.72 1.57
CA TYR A 134 5.79 13.10 1.26
C TYR A 134 5.80 13.35 -0.24
N GLU A 135 4.77 14.06 -0.70
CA GLU A 135 4.74 14.68 -2.03
C GLU A 135 4.60 16.19 -1.88
N GLU A 136 5.04 16.93 -2.87
CA GLU A 136 4.92 18.36 -2.93
C GLU A 136 4.04 18.78 -4.11
N LEU A 137 2.99 19.57 -3.85
CA LEU A 137 2.13 20.19 -4.86
C LEU A 137 2.02 21.69 -4.58
N LEU A 138 2.29 22.51 -5.60
CA LEU A 138 2.17 23.97 -5.54
C LEU A 138 2.89 24.59 -4.32
N GLY A 139 4.06 24.05 -3.95
CA GLY A 139 4.86 24.48 -2.82
C GLY A 139 4.37 24.01 -1.44
N MET A 140 3.31 23.21 -1.37
CA MET A 140 2.79 22.61 -0.14
C MET A 140 3.18 21.15 -0.04
N LYS A 141 3.56 20.71 1.16
CA LYS A 141 3.99 19.34 1.45
C LYS A 141 2.83 18.52 2.01
N PHE A 142 2.52 17.41 1.36
CA PHE A 142 1.44 16.49 1.73
C PHE A 142 2.02 15.20 2.26
N CYS A 143 1.50 14.75 3.41
CA CYS A 143 1.79 13.44 3.99
C CYS A 143 0.78 12.42 3.43
N ILE A 144 1.28 11.35 2.79
CA ILE A 144 0.47 10.40 2.06
C ILE A 144 0.72 9.00 2.61
N THR A 145 -0.33 8.35 3.12
CA THR A 145 -0.30 6.96 3.59
C THR A 145 -0.65 5.97 2.46
N PRO A 146 -0.48 4.65 2.64
CA PRO A 146 -0.83 3.67 1.61
C PRO A 146 -2.26 3.78 1.12
N PHE A 147 -3.20 4.12 2.01
CA PHE A 147 -4.64 4.13 1.74
C PHE A 147 -5.22 5.51 1.48
N SER A 148 -4.45 6.58 1.71
CA SER A 148 -4.89 7.94 1.40
C SER A 148 -5.16 8.07 -0.09
N PHE A 149 -6.34 8.61 -0.44
CA PHE A 149 -6.57 9.05 -1.80
C PHE A 149 -5.66 10.25 -2.11
N PHE A 150 -4.89 10.12 -3.16
CA PHE A 150 -4.06 11.20 -3.68
C PHE A 150 -3.93 11.04 -5.19
N GLN A 151 -3.95 12.14 -5.94
CA GLN A 151 -3.85 12.09 -7.39
C GLN A 151 -2.52 11.44 -7.83
N THR A 152 -2.62 10.37 -8.61
CA THR A 152 -1.45 9.59 -9.03
C THR A 152 -0.52 10.36 -9.98
N ASN A 153 -1.06 11.31 -10.74
CA ASN A 153 -0.30 12.21 -11.59
C ASN A 153 -0.15 13.57 -10.88
N SER A 154 0.88 13.73 -10.07
CA SER A 154 1.13 14.95 -9.28
C SER A 154 1.27 16.20 -10.16
N LEU A 155 1.93 16.12 -11.32
CA LEU A 155 2.09 17.24 -12.23
C LEU A 155 0.75 17.66 -12.87
N GLY A 156 -0.06 16.68 -13.27
CA GLY A 156 -1.42 16.95 -13.75
C GLY A 156 -2.35 17.47 -12.65
N ALA A 157 -2.15 17.03 -11.41
CA ALA A 157 -2.88 17.52 -10.25
C ALA A 157 -2.58 19.00 -9.97
N GLU A 158 -1.34 19.46 -10.13
CA GLU A 158 -1.01 20.88 -9.98
C GLU A 158 -1.79 21.73 -10.96
N VAL A 159 -1.83 21.35 -12.25
CA VAL A 159 -2.61 22.08 -13.28
C VAL A 159 -4.10 22.10 -12.91
N LEU A 160 -4.65 20.96 -12.49
CA LEU A 160 -6.04 20.88 -12.04
C LEU A 160 -6.32 21.83 -10.86
N TYR A 161 -5.46 21.83 -9.86
CA TYR A 161 -5.66 22.61 -8.65
C TYR A 161 -5.41 24.12 -8.87
N GLU A 162 -4.51 24.50 -9.76
CA GLU A 162 -4.36 25.88 -10.20
C GLU A 162 -5.65 26.35 -10.89
N THR A 163 -6.21 25.53 -11.79
CA THR A 163 -7.50 25.84 -12.44
C THR A 163 -8.63 26.00 -11.41
N VAL A 164 -8.69 25.12 -10.39
CA VAL A 164 -9.67 25.27 -9.29
C VAL A 164 -9.49 26.59 -8.57
N ARG A 165 -8.24 27.00 -8.25
CA ARG A 165 -7.96 28.30 -7.62
C ARG A 165 -8.39 29.49 -8.49
N GLU A 166 -8.16 29.40 -9.80
CA GLU A 166 -8.62 30.44 -10.75
C GLU A 166 -10.15 30.55 -10.76
N TYR A 167 -10.89 29.44 -10.79
CA TYR A 167 -12.35 29.44 -10.76
C TYR A 167 -12.92 29.93 -9.41
N VAL A 168 -12.29 29.58 -8.30
CA VAL A 168 -12.64 30.13 -6.98
C VAL A 168 -12.42 31.62 -6.95
N GLY A 169 -11.37 32.12 -7.63
CA GLY A 169 -11.02 33.53 -7.73
C GLY A 169 -10.58 34.12 -6.39
N ASP A 170 -10.55 35.46 -6.31
CA ASP A 170 -10.24 36.15 -5.07
C ASP A 170 -11.48 36.21 -4.15
N THR A 171 -11.46 35.32 -3.15
CA THR A 171 -12.54 35.17 -2.16
C THR A 171 -12.03 35.43 -0.74
N LYS A 172 -11.10 36.41 -0.59
CA LYS A 172 -10.49 36.78 0.70
C LYS A 172 -11.47 37.29 1.75
N ASP A 173 -12.68 37.65 1.34
CA ASP A 173 -13.80 38.04 2.19
C ASP A 173 -14.81 36.94 2.46
N LYS A 174 -14.59 35.69 1.93
CA LYS A 174 -15.57 34.61 1.93
C LYS A 174 -15.02 33.36 2.57
N VAL A 175 -15.96 32.46 2.95
CA VAL A 175 -15.70 31.08 3.38
C VAL A 175 -15.93 30.16 2.20
N VAL A 176 -14.96 29.32 1.90
CA VAL A 176 -15.04 28.27 0.87
C VAL A 176 -15.24 26.93 1.56
N PHE A 177 -16.15 26.11 1.07
CA PHE A 177 -16.38 24.76 1.54
C PHE A 177 -15.84 23.77 0.53
N ASP A 178 -14.99 22.86 0.99
CA ASP A 178 -14.52 21.66 0.27
C ASP A 178 -15.33 20.48 0.75
N LEU A 179 -16.37 20.12 -0.01
CA LEU A 179 -17.26 19.01 0.33
C LEU A 179 -16.68 17.70 -0.21
N TYR A 180 -16.64 16.66 0.63
CA TYR A 180 -15.94 15.40 0.36
C TYR A 180 -14.42 15.62 0.26
N SER A 181 -13.87 16.30 1.26
CA SER A 181 -12.51 16.82 1.22
C SER A 181 -11.40 15.76 1.20
N GLY A 182 -11.71 14.51 1.57
CA GLY A 182 -10.74 13.41 1.63
C GLY A 182 -9.52 13.81 2.47
N THR A 183 -8.33 13.80 1.84
CA THR A 183 -7.08 14.24 2.49
C THR A 183 -6.97 15.77 2.66
N GLY A 184 -7.99 16.52 2.29
CA GLY A 184 -8.01 17.98 2.40
C GLY A 184 -7.10 18.71 1.42
N THR A 185 -6.68 18.05 0.34
CA THR A 185 -5.74 18.64 -0.64
C THR A 185 -6.31 19.89 -1.29
N ILE A 186 -7.56 19.87 -1.77
CA ILE A 186 -8.22 21.01 -2.39
C ILE A 186 -8.44 22.14 -1.37
N ALA A 187 -8.90 21.78 -0.16
CA ALA A 187 -9.08 22.74 0.92
C ALA A 187 -7.78 23.52 1.21
N GLN A 188 -6.66 22.81 1.35
CA GLN A 188 -5.36 23.42 1.62
C GLN A 188 -4.91 24.32 0.46
N ILE A 189 -5.04 23.86 -0.78
CA ILE A 189 -4.63 24.61 -1.97
C ILE A 189 -5.47 25.87 -2.17
N THR A 190 -6.78 25.81 -1.94
CA THR A 190 -7.68 26.97 -2.08
C THR A 190 -7.56 27.97 -0.93
N SER A 191 -6.94 27.59 0.19
CA SER A 191 -6.69 28.50 1.32
C SER A 191 -5.86 29.74 0.95
N ALA A 192 -5.07 29.68 -0.12
CA ALA A 192 -4.30 30.79 -0.60
C ALA A 192 -5.16 31.96 -1.18
N VAL A 193 -6.41 31.68 -1.58
CA VAL A 193 -7.31 32.66 -2.24
C VAL A 193 -8.59 32.94 -1.44
N ALA A 194 -8.80 32.28 -0.30
CA ALA A 194 -10.00 32.42 0.53
C ALA A 194 -9.68 33.00 1.92
N ALA A 195 -10.66 33.64 2.56
CA ALA A 195 -10.54 34.08 3.95
C ALA A 195 -10.47 32.90 4.91
N ARG A 196 -11.24 31.86 4.61
CA ARG A 196 -11.31 30.62 5.36
C ARG A 196 -11.75 29.47 4.44
N VAL A 197 -11.18 28.31 4.62
CA VAL A 197 -11.65 27.08 3.97
C VAL A 197 -12.09 26.09 5.04
N VAL A 198 -13.19 25.39 4.79
CA VAL A 198 -13.73 24.33 5.65
C VAL A 198 -13.84 23.06 4.82
N GLY A 199 -13.04 22.06 5.15
CA GLY A 199 -13.17 20.70 4.62
C GLY A 199 -14.27 19.94 5.37
N VAL A 200 -15.09 19.20 4.63
CA VAL A 200 -16.12 18.32 5.16
C VAL A 200 -15.90 16.93 4.60
N GLU A 201 -15.68 15.96 5.48
CA GLU A 201 -15.46 14.55 5.14
C GLU A 201 -16.32 13.68 6.06
N ILE A 202 -16.87 12.59 5.51
CA ILE A 202 -17.72 11.64 6.27
C ILE A 202 -16.91 10.44 6.76
N VAL A 203 -15.79 10.13 6.11
CA VAL A 203 -14.90 9.02 6.48
C VAL A 203 -13.83 9.54 7.44
N GLU A 204 -13.71 8.90 8.60
CA GLU A 204 -12.68 9.20 9.60
C GLU A 204 -11.30 8.62 9.20
#